data_fb9a99395041a7a4663c6c9e7f06b939
#
_entry.id   fb9a99395041a7a4663c6c9e7f06b939
#
_cell.length_a   1.000
_cell.length_b   1.000
_cell.length_c   1.000
_cell.angle_alpha   90.00
_cell.angle_beta   90.00
_cell.angle_gamma   90.00
#
_symmetry.space_group_name_H-M   'P 1'
#
loop_
_entity.id
_entity.type
_entity.pdbx_description
1 polymer ?
#
loop_
_entity_poly.entity_id
_entity_poly.type
_entity_poly.pdbx_seq_one_letter_code
_entity_poly.pdbx_strand_id
1 'polypeptide(L)'
;LANANKPAASAVEQSLRSGARPGITGMAAAFKEFAGCGEIELAATPVEGGYQVTGKLNWASNLYDDAVLVTAVRTDDGDRLLIFVESGAEGLTFGKPFGLLGLNATASAWVSLENVFVPESQVLTHDFDAFILQVRPTFVVLQIAECIGVAEASIVAASERLFGVNA
;
A
#
# COMPACT_ATOMS: atom_id res chain seq x y z
N LEU A 1 7.02 8.17 -2.55
CA LEU A 1 8.00 8.91 -1.74
C LEU A 1 8.92 9.77 -2.61
N ALA A 2 9.57 9.20 -3.63
CA ALA A 2 10.50 9.94 -4.50
C ALA A 2 9.91 11.22 -5.14
N ASN A 3 8.61 11.29 -5.29
CA ASN A 3 7.91 12.41 -5.92
C ASN A 3 7.38 13.45 -4.91
N ALA A 4 7.55 13.22 -3.61
CA ALA A 4 6.96 14.06 -2.58
C ALA A 4 7.76 15.33 -2.27
N ASN A 5 9.05 15.39 -2.66
CA ASN A 5 9.96 16.53 -2.46
C ASN A 5 9.96 17.08 -1.00
N LYS A 6 9.85 16.18 -0.01
CA LYS A 6 9.88 16.52 1.43
C LYS A 6 11.05 15.80 2.13
N PRO A 7 11.78 16.44 3.07
CA PRO A 7 12.94 15.82 3.73
C PRO A 7 12.61 14.51 4.45
N ALA A 8 11.46 14.42 5.14
CA ALA A 8 11.04 13.20 5.83
C ALA A 8 10.79 12.06 4.84
N ALA A 9 10.16 12.33 3.69
CA ALA A 9 9.95 11.36 2.63
C ALA A 9 11.26 10.88 2.02
N SER A 10 12.26 11.75 1.85
CA SER A 10 13.58 11.41 1.30
C SER A 10 14.34 10.45 2.20
N ALA A 11 14.32 10.64 3.52
CA ALA A 11 14.99 9.75 4.47
C ALA A 11 14.37 8.35 4.45
N VAL A 12 13.04 8.27 4.45
CA VAL A 12 12.30 7.00 4.35
C VAL A 12 12.55 6.33 3.00
N GLU A 13 12.53 7.09 1.89
CA GLU A 13 12.83 6.57 0.55
C GLU A 13 14.19 5.87 0.50
N GLN A 14 15.22 6.49 1.08
CA GLN A 14 16.55 5.88 1.11
C GLN A 14 16.56 4.55 1.84
N SER A 15 15.87 4.42 2.98
CA SER A 15 15.77 3.17 3.73
C SER A 15 15.02 2.07 2.97
N LEU A 16 13.97 2.43 2.24
CA LEU A 16 13.23 1.50 1.37
C LEU A 16 14.06 1.06 0.16
N ARG A 17 14.77 1.99 -0.50
CA ARG A 17 15.62 1.69 -1.66
C ARG A 17 16.80 0.77 -1.32
N SER A 18 17.37 0.94 -0.13
CA SER A 18 18.47 0.08 0.34
C SER A 18 18.00 -1.31 0.81
N GLY A 19 16.68 -1.51 0.95
CA GLY A 19 16.11 -2.73 1.54
C GLY A 19 16.27 -2.81 3.06
N ALA A 20 16.69 -1.72 3.72
CA ALA A 20 16.81 -1.69 5.17
C ALA A 20 15.46 -1.74 5.88
N ARG A 21 14.40 -1.26 5.22
CA ARG A 21 13.03 -1.28 5.74
C ARG A 21 12.06 -1.83 4.71
N PRO A 22 11.06 -2.63 5.09
CA PRO A 22 10.00 -3.05 4.19
C PRO A 22 8.99 -1.92 3.93
N GLY A 23 8.42 -1.90 2.73
CA GLY A 23 7.34 -0.98 2.36
C GLY A 23 5.99 -1.70 2.32
N ILE A 24 4.96 -1.05 2.85
CA ILE A 24 3.58 -1.49 2.78
C ILE A 24 2.83 -0.57 1.81
N THR A 25 2.14 -1.15 0.85
CA THR A 25 1.33 -0.40 -0.11
C THR A 25 -0.15 -0.52 0.25
N GLY A 26 -0.70 0.51 0.91
CA GLY A 26 -2.12 0.64 1.23
C GLY A 26 -2.91 1.40 0.14
N MET A 27 -2.61 1.16 -1.14
CA MET A 27 -3.08 1.99 -2.26
C MET A 27 -4.28 1.41 -3.03
N ALA A 28 -4.75 0.22 -2.69
CA ALA A 28 -5.81 -0.44 -3.44
C ALA A 28 -7.09 0.40 -3.51
N ALA A 29 -7.52 0.97 -2.38
CA ALA A 29 -8.69 1.84 -2.31
C ALA A 29 -8.50 3.12 -3.15
N ALA A 30 -7.30 3.72 -3.11
CA ALA A 30 -6.97 4.91 -3.89
C ALA A 30 -7.08 4.69 -5.41
N PHE A 31 -6.54 3.57 -5.91
CA PHE A 31 -6.65 3.24 -7.33
C PHE A 31 -8.07 2.88 -7.75
N LYS A 32 -8.84 2.19 -6.90
CA LYS A 32 -10.26 1.89 -7.15
C LYS A 32 -11.09 3.17 -7.21
N GLU A 33 -10.89 4.08 -6.27
CA GLU A 33 -11.59 5.35 -6.24
C GLU A 33 -11.27 6.20 -7.48
N PHE A 34 -9.99 6.32 -7.84
CA PHE A 34 -9.58 7.01 -9.05
C PHE A 34 -10.21 6.40 -10.32
N ALA A 35 -10.48 5.10 -10.32
CA ALA A 35 -11.16 4.40 -11.40
C ALA A 35 -12.70 4.45 -11.31
N GLY A 36 -13.26 5.10 -10.28
CA GLY A 36 -14.71 5.20 -10.08
C GLY A 36 -15.39 3.90 -9.61
N CYS A 37 -14.64 2.96 -9.03
CA CYS A 37 -15.15 1.65 -8.61
C CYS A 37 -14.87 1.32 -7.13
N GLY A 38 -14.66 2.32 -6.30
CA GLY A 38 -14.43 2.19 -4.86
C GLY A 38 -14.27 3.52 -4.18
N GLU A 39 -13.99 3.49 -2.89
CA GLU A 39 -13.78 4.67 -2.04
C GLU A 39 -12.57 4.47 -1.13
N ILE A 40 -11.92 5.57 -0.74
CA ILE A 40 -10.88 5.57 0.30
C ILE A 40 -11.56 5.40 1.66
N GLU A 41 -11.20 4.34 2.37
CA GLU A 41 -11.82 3.93 3.65
C GLU A 41 -11.20 4.61 4.87
N LEU A 42 -10.01 5.22 4.73
CA LEU A 42 -9.33 5.90 5.83
C LEU A 42 -9.77 7.37 5.89
N ALA A 43 -10.34 7.77 7.02
CA ALA A 43 -10.72 9.15 7.31
C ALA A 43 -9.55 9.92 7.95
N ALA A 44 -9.39 11.19 7.59
CA ALA A 44 -8.38 12.08 8.14
C ALA A 44 -9.02 13.37 8.63
N THR A 45 -9.00 13.61 9.94
CA THR A 45 -9.50 14.83 10.54
C THR A 45 -8.33 15.81 10.75
N PRO A 46 -8.39 17.03 10.23
CA PRO A 46 -7.36 18.04 10.44
C PRO A 46 -7.22 18.40 11.94
N VAL A 47 -5.98 18.44 12.41
CA VAL A 47 -5.62 18.86 13.77
C VAL A 47 -4.41 19.78 13.73
N GLU A 48 -4.03 20.38 14.86
CA GLU A 48 -2.83 21.22 14.91
C GLU A 48 -1.58 20.44 14.48
N GLY A 49 -0.90 20.88 13.45
CA GLY A 49 0.35 20.30 12.94
C GLY A 49 0.20 19.08 12.03
N GLY A 50 -1.03 18.65 11.70
CA GLY A 50 -1.23 17.49 10.81
C GLY A 50 -2.66 16.95 10.81
N TYR A 51 -2.79 15.64 10.85
CA TYR A 51 -4.06 14.93 10.77
C TYR A 51 -4.15 13.80 11.79
N GLN A 52 -5.35 13.56 12.32
CA GLN A 52 -5.70 12.30 12.97
C GLN A 52 -6.36 11.38 11.96
N VAL A 53 -5.80 10.18 11.80
CA VAL A 53 -6.25 9.20 10.81
C VAL A 53 -6.90 8.01 11.51
N THR A 54 -8.10 7.66 11.05
CA THR A 54 -8.87 6.53 11.57
C THR A 54 -9.47 5.72 10.43
N GLY A 55 -9.50 4.41 10.60
CA GLY A 55 -10.11 3.48 9.66
C GLY A 55 -9.34 2.17 9.55
N LYS A 56 -9.68 1.37 8.54
CA LYS A 56 -9.12 0.04 8.38
C LYS A 56 -8.83 -0.27 6.92
N LEU A 57 -7.66 -0.84 6.68
CA LEU A 57 -7.34 -1.51 5.42
C LEU A 57 -7.60 -3.00 5.60
N ASN A 58 -8.50 -3.57 4.83
CA ASN A 58 -8.89 -4.98 4.96
C ASN A 58 -7.81 -5.94 4.50
N TRP A 59 -6.88 -5.46 3.66
CA TRP A 59 -5.75 -6.25 3.16
C TRP A 59 -4.56 -5.35 2.84
N ALA A 60 -3.42 -5.65 3.47
CA ALA A 60 -2.13 -5.11 3.11
C ALA A 60 -1.06 -6.20 3.26
N SER A 61 0.03 -6.08 2.53
CA SER A 61 1.15 -7.03 2.55
C SER A 61 2.42 -6.37 3.06
N ASN A 62 3.42 -7.18 3.40
CA ASN A 62 4.69 -6.76 4.01
C ASN A 62 4.52 -6.14 5.42
N LEU A 63 3.60 -6.69 6.21
CA LEU A 63 3.33 -6.22 7.57
C LEU A 63 4.39 -6.76 8.55
N TYR A 64 5.62 -6.30 8.36
CA TYR A 64 6.75 -6.61 9.22
C TYR A 64 7.04 -5.47 10.19
N ASP A 65 7.81 -5.78 11.23
CA ASP A 65 8.34 -4.75 12.11
C ASP A 65 9.18 -3.75 11.31
N ASP A 66 9.16 -2.49 11.74
CA ASP A 66 9.87 -1.37 11.10
C ASP A 66 9.45 -1.05 9.65
N ALA A 67 8.29 -1.53 9.23
CA ALA A 67 7.75 -1.22 7.91
C ALA A 67 7.22 0.21 7.81
N VAL A 68 7.10 0.71 6.58
CA VAL A 68 6.50 2.01 6.26
C VAL A 68 5.26 1.80 5.40
N LEU A 69 4.11 2.23 5.90
CA LEU A 69 2.85 2.23 5.18
C LEU A 69 2.73 3.49 4.34
N VAL A 70 2.47 3.36 3.04
CA VAL A 70 2.02 4.45 2.16
C VAL A 70 0.57 4.19 1.79
N THR A 71 -0.31 5.17 2.05
CA THR A 71 -1.74 5.03 1.81
C THR A 71 -2.40 6.36 1.49
N ALA A 72 -3.62 6.31 0.97
CA ALA A 72 -4.46 7.47 0.79
C ALA A 72 -5.45 7.60 1.95
N VAL A 73 -5.79 8.83 2.28
CA VAL A 73 -6.82 9.19 3.27
C VAL A 73 -7.76 10.23 2.68
N ARG A 74 -8.97 10.32 3.23
CA ARG A 74 -9.98 11.33 2.87
C ARG A 74 -10.28 12.20 4.07
N THR A 75 -10.32 13.52 3.86
CA THR A 75 -10.77 14.48 4.87
C THR A 75 -12.30 14.59 4.90
N ASP A 76 -12.84 15.18 5.97
CA ASP A 76 -14.27 15.43 6.12
C ASP A 76 -14.82 16.35 5.01
N ASP A 77 -13.99 17.24 4.47
CA ASP A 77 -14.33 18.13 3.35
C ASP A 77 -14.26 17.40 1.99
N GLY A 78 -13.86 16.14 1.98
CA GLY A 78 -13.76 15.30 0.80
C GLY A 78 -12.40 15.37 0.06
N ASP A 79 -11.44 16.12 0.56
CA ASP A 79 -10.09 16.17 0.01
C ASP A 79 -9.39 14.81 0.19
N ARG A 80 -8.53 14.48 -0.75
CA ARG A 80 -7.77 13.23 -0.76
C ARG A 80 -6.29 13.53 -0.64
N LEU A 81 -5.67 12.91 0.35
CA LEU A 81 -4.25 13.08 0.65
C LEU A 81 -3.53 11.74 0.51
N LEU A 82 -2.25 11.81 0.19
CA LEU A 82 -1.34 10.68 0.33
C LEU A 82 -0.42 10.92 1.51
N ILE A 83 -0.32 9.92 2.35
CA ILE A 83 0.47 9.95 3.57
C ILE A 83 1.41 8.75 3.64
N PHE A 84 2.43 8.86 4.48
CA PHE A 84 3.12 7.68 4.98
C PHE A 84 3.06 7.61 6.49
N VAL A 85 3.04 6.39 7.03
CA VAL A 85 3.01 6.11 8.47
C VAL A 85 4.04 5.03 8.78
N GLU A 86 4.81 5.21 9.84
CA GLU A 86 5.77 4.23 10.30
C GLU A 86 5.10 3.19 11.21
N SER A 87 5.52 1.93 11.16
CA SER A 87 4.89 0.82 11.90
C SER A 87 4.83 1.01 13.42
N GLY A 88 5.70 1.83 13.98
CA GLY A 88 5.71 2.18 15.41
C GLY A 88 4.78 3.32 15.82
N ALA A 89 3.96 3.87 14.91
CA ALA A 89 3.04 4.96 15.23
C ALA A 89 1.97 4.51 16.24
N GLU A 90 1.71 5.35 17.23
CA GLU A 90 0.66 5.10 18.22
C GLU A 90 -0.70 4.99 17.53
N GLY A 91 -1.50 3.99 17.87
CA GLY A 91 -2.80 3.71 17.26
C GLY A 91 -2.74 2.90 15.96
N LEU A 92 -1.55 2.61 15.41
CA LEU A 92 -1.40 1.72 14.26
C LEU A 92 -1.27 0.26 14.72
N THR A 93 -2.11 -0.62 14.18
CA THR A 93 -2.09 -2.05 14.52
C THR A 93 -2.15 -2.91 13.26
N PHE A 94 -1.28 -3.91 13.21
CA PHE A 94 -1.29 -4.94 12.18
C PHE A 94 -1.99 -6.20 12.71
N GLY A 95 -2.85 -6.79 11.90
CA GLY A 95 -3.48 -8.07 12.19
C GLY A 95 -2.48 -9.23 12.14
N LYS A 96 -2.92 -10.39 12.65
CA LYS A 96 -2.15 -11.62 12.43
C LYS A 96 -2.17 -11.97 10.95
N PRO A 97 -1.05 -12.43 10.38
CA PRO A 97 -0.99 -12.86 9.00
C PRO A 97 -2.08 -13.89 8.68
N PHE A 98 -2.72 -13.73 7.53
CA PHE A 98 -3.71 -14.69 7.04
C PHE A 98 -3.06 -16.03 6.73
N GLY A 99 -3.77 -17.12 7.01
CA GLY A 99 -3.39 -18.46 6.53
C GLY A 99 -3.83 -18.60 5.07
N LEU A 100 -2.90 -18.35 4.15
CA LEU A 100 -3.16 -18.36 2.71
C LEU A 100 -2.80 -19.72 2.11
N LEU A 101 -3.43 -20.08 0.99
CA LEU A 101 -3.07 -21.26 0.22
C LEU A 101 -1.63 -21.16 -0.33
N GLY A 102 -1.19 -19.94 -0.68
CA GLY A 102 0.15 -19.60 -1.11
C GLY A 102 0.53 -18.19 -0.65
N LEU A 103 1.76 -17.75 -0.90
CA LEU A 103 2.23 -16.40 -0.58
C LEU A 103 2.21 -16.03 0.91
N ASN A 104 2.28 -17.00 1.83
CA ASN A 104 2.30 -16.73 3.27
C ASN A 104 3.49 -15.86 3.70
N ALA A 105 4.61 -15.91 2.96
CA ALA A 105 5.78 -15.05 3.20
C ALA A 105 5.51 -13.56 2.95
N THR A 106 4.36 -13.17 2.38
CA THR A 106 3.99 -11.77 2.23
C THR A 106 3.52 -11.13 3.52
N ALA A 107 3.34 -11.89 4.61
CA ALA A 107 2.81 -11.41 5.90
C ALA A 107 1.57 -10.52 5.72
N SER A 108 0.61 -10.97 4.88
CA SER A 108 -0.59 -10.19 4.57
C SER A 108 -1.62 -10.29 5.68
N ALA A 109 -2.18 -9.16 6.09
CA ALA A 109 -3.25 -9.06 7.06
C ALA A 109 -4.04 -7.75 6.91
N TRP A 110 -4.95 -7.48 7.81
CA TRP A 110 -5.59 -6.17 7.95
C TRP A 110 -4.68 -5.19 8.71
N VAL A 111 -4.92 -3.90 8.48
CA VAL A 111 -4.27 -2.80 9.20
C VAL A 111 -5.36 -1.91 9.79
N SER A 112 -5.30 -1.59 11.09
CA SER A 112 -6.18 -0.64 11.77
C SER A 112 -5.42 0.62 12.14
N LEU A 113 -6.04 1.76 11.92
CA LEU A 113 -5.58 3.05 12.38
C LEU A 113 -6.65 3.60 13.34
N GLU A 114 -6.27 3.87 14.58
CA GLU A 114 -7.15 4.39 15.62
C GLU A 114 -6.58 5.72 16.13
N ASN A 115 -7.06 6.83 15.55
CA ASN A 115 -6.58 8.18 15.86
C ASN A 115 -5.05 8.34 15.71
N VAL A 116 -4.47 7.73 14.67
CA VAL A 116 -3.05 7.84 14.38
C VAL A 116 -2.71 9.27 13.99
N PHE A 117 -1.81 9.92 14.73
CA PHE A 117 -1.36 11.26 14.38
C PHE A 117 -0.35 11.20 13.24
N VAL A 118 -0.67 11.88 12.15
CA VAL A 118 0.18 12.02 10.97
C VAL A 118 0.57 13.50 10.84
N PRO A 119 1.82 13.86 11.16
CA PRO A 119 2.27 15.24 11.02
C PRO A 119 2.31 15.66 9.54
N GLU A 120 2.18 16.96 9.28
CA GLU A 120 2.21 17.51 7.90
C GLU A 120 3.48 17.10 7.12
N SER A 121 4.58 16.86 7.81
CA SER A 121 5.82 16.36 7.19
C SER A 121 5.70 14.96 6.60
N GLN A 122 4.71 14.18 7.02
CA GLN A 122 4.40 12.84 6.52
C GLN A 122 3.26 12.84 5.46
N VAL A 123 2.68 13.98 5.16
CA VAL A 123 1.78 14.15 4.01
C VAL A 123 2.63 14.24 2.74
N LEU A 124 2.53 13.26 1.87
CA LEU A 124 3.32 13.18 0.64
C LEU A 124 2.83 14.19 -0.40
N THR A 125 1.52 14.33 -0.52
CA THR A 125 0.88 15.31 -1.42
C THR A 125 -0.56 15.58 -1.05
N HIS A 126 -1.01 16.80 -1.30
CA HIS A 126 -2.41 17.22 -1.31
C HIS A 126 -3.04 17.14 -2.71
N ASP A 127 -2.23 16.94 -3.74
CA ASP A 127 -2.70 16.75 -5.12
C ASP A 127 -2.73 15.24 -5.44
N PHE A 128 -3.80 14.60 -4.98
CA PHE A 128 -4.03 13.18 -5.14
C PHE A 128 -4.08 12.76 -6.62
N ASP A 129 -4.82 13.50 -7.44
CA ASP A 129 -5.06 13.12 -8.83
C ASP A 129 -3.78 13.20 -9.67
N ALA A 130 -3.01 14.27 -9.53
CA ALA A 130 -1.72 14.39 -10.20
C ALA A 130 -0.75 13.28 -9.78
N PHE A 131 -0.72 12.93 -8.50
CA PHE A 131 0.12 11.84 -8.01
C PHE A 131 -0.30 10.49 -8.60
N ILE A 132 -1.60 10.16 -8.56
CA ILE A 132 -2.10 8.89 -9.11
C ILE A 132 -1.80 8.79 -10.61
N LEU A 133 -2.01 9.86 -11.38
CA LEU A 133 -1.68 9.90 -12.80
C LEU A 133 -0.18 9.62 -13.05
N GLN A 134 0.69 10.11 -12.19
CA GLN A 134 2.13 9.91 -12.32
C GLN A 134 2.59 8.49 -11.97
N VAL A 135 2.04 7.87 -10.92
CA VAL A 135 2.50 6.55 -10.45
C VAL A 135 1.76 5.37 -11.08
N ARG A 136 0.52 5.59 -11.53
CA ARG A 136 -0.35 4.54 -12.08
C ARG A 136 0.27 3.75 -13.23
N PRO A 137 0.94 4.35 -14.22
CA PRO A 137 1.54 3.57 -15.31
C PRO A 137 2.53 2.52 -14.82
N THR A 138 3.44 2.91 -13.92
CA THR A 138 4.41 1.99 -13.32
C THR A 138 3.72 0.91 -12.50
N PHE A 139 2.74 1.29 -11.66
CA PHE A 139 1.99 0.34 -10.84
C PHE A 139 1.26 -0.70 -11.71
N VAL A 140 0.57 -0.26 -12.76
CA VAL A 140 -0.17 -1.16 -13.68
C VAL A 140 0.78 -2.10 -14.42
N VAL A 141 1.94 -1.61 -14.89
CA VAL A 141 2.94 -2.47 -15.55
C VAL A 141 3.44 -3.56 -14.61
N LEU A 142 3.74 -3.24 -13.35
CA LEU A 142 4.19 -4.23 -12.37
C LEU A 142 3.09 -5.27 -12.08
N GLN A 143 1.84 -4.86 -11.92
CA GLN A 143 0.71 -5.78 -11.72
C GLN A 143 0.48 -6.71 -12.92
N ILE A 144 0.58 -6.17 -14.14
CA ILE A 144 0.46 -6.98 -15.36
C ILE A 144 1.61 -7.99 -15.44
N ALA A 145 2.84 -7.61 -15.10
CA ALA A 145 3.99 -8.51 -15.11
C ALA A 145 3.80 -9.69 -14.14
N GLU A 146 3.25 -9.45 -12.95
CA GLU A 146 2.88 -10.53 -12.01
C GLU A 146 1.85 -11.49 -12.61
N CYS A 147 0.78 -10.95 -13.22
CA CYS A 147 -0.26 -11.77 -13.86
C CYS A 147 0.31 -12.61 -15.00
N ILE A 148 1.19 -12.06 -15.84
CA ILE A 148 1.84 -12.77 -16.94
C ILE A 148 2.70 -13.90 -16.39
N GLY A 149 3.53 -13.64 -15.36
CA GLY A 149 4.39 -14.66 -14.76
C GLY A 149 3.60 -15.82 -14.16
N VAL A 150 2.47 -15.55 -13.48
CA VAL A 150 1.60 -16.60 -12.95
C VAL A 150 0.95 -17.41 -14.09
N ALA A 151 0.49 -16.74 -15.14
CA ALA A 151 -0.11 -17.43 -16.30
C ALA A 151 0.90 -18.34 -17.01
N GLU A 152 2.12 -17.85 -17.25
CA GLU A 152 3.21 -18.61 -17.85
C GLU A 152 3.56 -19.86 -17.02
N ALA A 153 3.80 -19.68 -15.72
CA ALA A 153 4.09 -20.77 -14.80
C ALA A 153 2.97 -21.82 -14.76
N SER A 154 1.71 -21.38 -14.81
CA SER A 154 0.54 -22.27 -14.82
C SER A 154 0.47 -23.10 -16.11
N ILE A 155 0.76 -22.49 -17.26
CA ILE A 155 0.78 -23.18 -18.56
C ILE A 155 1.89 -24.25 -18.57
N VAL A 156 3.09 -23.91 -18.10
CA VAL A 156 4.21 -24.87 -18.02
C VAL A 156 3.83 -26.05 -17.13
N ALA A 157 3.35 -25.80 -15.92
CA ALA A 157 2.97 -26.84 -14.97
C ALA A 157 1.81 -27.73 -15.49
N ALA A 158 0.85 -27.15 -16.20
CA ALA A 158 -0.24 -27.91 -16.82
C ALA A 158 0.27 -28.78 -17.98
N SER A 159 1.15 -28.24 -18.81
CA SER A 159 1.74 -28.97 -19.94
C SER A 159 2.53 -30.22 -19.47
N GLU A 160 3.35 -30.05 -18.45
CA GLU A 160 4.14 -31.15 -17.87
C GLU A 160 3.24 -32.29 -17.35
N ARG A 161 2.09 -31.94 -16.72
CA ARG A 161 1.15 -32.95 -16.21
C ARG A 161 0.36 -33.64 -17.31
N LEU A 162 -0.03 -32.92 -18.36
CA LEU A 162 -0.82 -33.48 -19.45
C LEU A 162 0.01 -34.43 -20.32
N PHE A 163 1.27 -34.10 -20.56
CA PHE A 163 2.16 -34.99 -21.32
C PHE A 163 2.57 -36.25 -20.55
N GLY A 164 2.59 -36.21 -19.21
CA GLY A 164 2.85 -37.37 -18.37
C GLY A 164 1.67 -38.36 -18.26
N VAL A 165 0.47 -37.98 -18.62
CA VAL A 165 -0.75 -38.82 -18.53
C VAL A 165 -0.95 -39.65 -19.83
N ASN A 166 -0.33 -39.26 -20.94
CA ASN A 166 -0.48 -39.92 -22.25
C ASN A 166 0.78 -40.71 -22.67
N ALA A 167 1.70 -40.92 -21.76
CA ALA A 167 2.87 -41.82 -21.92
C ALA A 167 2.69 -43.08 -21.08
#